data_10992fb01875e8c49c2d5a4a3e90219c
#
_entry.id   10992fb01875e8c49c2d5a4a3e90219c
#
_cell.length_a   1.000
_cell.length_b   1.000
_cell.length_c   1.000
_cell.angle_alpha   90.00
_cell.angle_beta   90.00
_cell.angle_gamma   90.00
#
_symmetry.space_group_name_H-M   'P 1'
#
loop_
_entity.id
_entity.type
_entity.pdbx_description
1 polymer ?
#
loop_
_entity_poly.entity_id
_entity_poly.type
_entity_poly.pdbx_seq_one_letter_code
_entity_poly.pdbx_strand_id
1 'polypeptide(L)'
;LISGKLGISELLRKYPYEVSGGQKQRAAVARALITNPKIILADEPTGALDSKSTDELLGLFREINENGQTILMVTHSVKAASNAGRVLFIKDGEVFHQIYRGQGTGQQMYQKISDTLTMLQAGGDRQ
;
A
#
# COMPACT_ATOMS: atom_id res chain seq x y z
N LEU A 1 11.90 -15.71 3.14
CA LEU A 1 12.47 -15.09 3.84
C LEU A 1 13.06 -13.98 3.28
N ILE A 2 12.88 -13.16 3.70
CA ILE A 2 13.41 -12.13 3.09
C ILE A 2 14.77 -12.31 3.10
N SER A 3 15.10 -13.07 2.37
CA SER A 3 16.37 -12.97 2.10
C SER A 3 16.61 -11.73 2.42
N GLY A 4 15.62 -11.68 2.79
CA GLY A 4 15.20 -10.78 3.19
C GLY A 4 15.84 -9.93 4.13
N LYS A 5 16.54 -10.40 4.83
CA LYS A 5 17.24 -9.58 5.70
C LYS A 5 18.28 -8.85 5.00
N LEU A 6 18.86 -9.42 4.03
CA LEU A 6 19.73 -8.74 3.16
C LEU A 6 18.92 -7.67 2.49
N GLY A 7 17.72 -8.05 2.11
CA GLY A 7 16.79 -7.16 1.47
C GLY A 7 16.55 -5.91 2.28
N ILE A 8 16.48 -6.01 3.61
CA ILE A 8 16.24 -4.84 4.44
C ILE A 8 17.37 -3.82 4.31
N SER A 9 18.61 -4.26 4.43
CA SER A 9 19.75 -3.36 4.29
C SER A 9 19.80 -2.72 2.92
N GLU A 10 19.52 -3.49 1.89
CA GLU A 10 19.49 -2.98 0.53
C GLU A 10 18.39 -1.96 0.35
N LEU A 11 17.21 -2.25 0.86
CA LEU A 11 16.07 -1.35 0.73
C LEU A 11 16.32 -0.04 1.48
N LEU A 12 16.93 -0.11 2.66
CA LEU A 12 17.22 1.10 3.41
C LEU A 12 18.24 1.97 2.71
N ARG A 13 19.19 1.38 1.99
CA ARG A 13 20.15 2.16 1.21
C ARG A 13 19.53 2.75 -0.03
N LYS A 14 18.62 2.02 -0.64
CA LYS A 14 17.95 2.45 -1.86
C LYS A 14 17.03 3.64 -1.61
N TYR A 15 16.48 3.74 -0.40
CA TYR A 15 15.57 4.81 -0.02
C TYR A 15 16.20 5.61 1.10
N PRO A 16 17.15 6.51 0.76
CA PRO A 16 17.87 7.26 1.77
C PRO A 16 16.96 8.15 2.61
N TYR A 17 17.39 8.44 3.80
CA TYR A 17 16.66 9.27 4.70
C TYR A 17 16.42 10.67 4.16
N GLU A 18 15.23 11.16 4.40
CA GLU A 18 14.89 12.54 4.13
C GLU A 18 14.28 13.10 5.40
N VAL A 19 14.46 14.39 5.62
CA VAL A 19 13.92 15.05 6.80
C VAL A 19 12.46 15.36 6.51
N SER A 20 11.61 14.37 6.53
CA SER A 20 10.20 14.52 6.15
C SER A 20 9.36 13.45 6.82
N GLY A 21 8.04 13.52 6.61
CA GLY A 21 7.12 12.49 7.07
C GLY A 21 7.46 11.12 6.50
N GLY A 22 7.98 11.08 5.26
CA GLY A 22 8.39 9.84 4.63
C GLY A 22 9.50 9.13 5.39
N GLN A 23 10.40 9.90 6.01
CA GLN A 23 11.47 9.33 6.80
C GLN A 23 10.91 8.56 8.01
N LYS A 24 9.90 9.13 8.67
CA LYS A 24 9.28 8.45 9.82
C LYS A 24 8.60 7.18 9.39
N GLN A 25 7.93 7.21 8.25
CA GLN A 25 7.25 6.02 7.74
C GLN A 25 8.24 4.93 7.38
N ARG A 26 9.34 5.28 6.73
CA ARG A 26 10.36 4.30 6.40
C ARG A 26 11.00 3.68 7.64
N ALA A 27 11.23 4.49 8.66
CA ALA A 27 11.77 3.97 9.92
C ALA A 27 10.81 3.00 10.57
N ALA A 28 9.51 3.29 10.52
CA ALA A 28 8.49 2.40 11.07
C ALA A 28 8.47 1.07 10.31
N VAL A 29 8.57 1.11 8.98
CA VAL A 29 8.61 -0.11 8.16
C VAL A 29 9.85 -0.92 8.49
N ALA A 30 11.00 -0.26 8.61
CA ALA A 30 12.25 -0.94 8.94
C ALA A 30 12.15 -1.66 10.29
N ARG A 31 11.59 -0.99 11.29
CA ARG A 31 11.41 -1.62 12.61
C ARG A 31 10.50 -2.83 12.54
N ALA A 32 9.41 -2.71 11.76
CA ALA A 32 8.49 -3.83 11.60
C ALA A 32 9.19 -5.02 10.95
N LEU A 33 10.00 -4.78 9.94
CA LEU A 33 10.70 -5.84 9.22
C LEU A 33 11.71 -6.58 10.11
N ILE A 34 12.34 -5.87 11.05
CA ILE A 34 13.32 -6.48 11.94
C ILE A 34 12.70 -7.59 12.77
N THR A 35 11.42 -7.48 13.13
CA THR A 35 10.74 -8.51 13.91
C THR A 35 10.34 -9.72 13.08
N ASN A 36 10.56 -9.66 11.77
CA ASN A 36 10.25 -10.76 10.85
C ASN A 36 8.78 -11.19 10.93
N PRO A 37 7.84 -10.25 10.75
CA PRO A 37 6.43 -10.55 10.92
C PRO A 37 5.87 -11.34 9.74
N LYS A 38 4.77 -12.03 9.98
CA LYS A 38 4.07 -12.71 8.89
C LYS A 38 3.24 -11.75 8.07
N ILE A 39 2.82 -10.66 8.67
CA ILE A 39 2.02 -9.65 8.01
C ILE A 39 2.39 -8.28 8.55
N ILE A 40 2.44 -7.30 7.66
CA ILE A 40 2.65 -5.91 8.06
C ILE A 40 1.34 -5.17 7.88
N LEU A 41 0.92 -4.47 8.90
CA LEU A 41 -0.28 -3.63 8.84
C LEU A 41 0.13 -2.19 8.62
N ALA A 42 -0.44 -1.55 7.61
CA ALA A 42 -0.17 -0.15 7.31
C ALA A 42 -1.50 0.60 7.22
N ASP A 43 -1.72 1.52 8.16
CA ASP A 43 -2.96 2.29 8.24
C ASP A 43 -2.72 3.70 7.73
N GLU A 44 -3.30 4.00 6.57
CA GLU A 44 -3.15 5.29 5.89
C GLU A 44 -1.69 5.73 5.83
N PRO A 45 -0.80 4.87 5.33
CA PRO A 45 0.64 5.15 5.44
C PRO A 45 1.11 6.38 4.65
N THR A 46 0.35 6.81 3.66
CA THR A 46 0.73 7.95 2.83
C THR A 46 -0.06 9.21 3.14
N GLY A 47 -0.90 9.18 4.17
CA GLY A 47 -1.86 10.24 4.42
C GLY A 47 -1.27 11.62 4.67
N ALA A 48 -0.09 11.70 5.25
CA ALA A 48 0.54 12.97 5.56
C ALA A 48 1.75 13.28 4.69
N LEU A 49 1.93 12.53 3.60
CA LEU A 49 3.13 12.65 2.78
C LEU A 49 2.87 13.46 1.51
N ASP A 50 3.90 14.17 1.03
CA ASP A 50 3.84 14.82 -0.27
C ASP A 50 3.95 13.76 -1.37
N SER A 51 3.81 14.18 -2.63
CA SER A 51 3.81 13.25 -3.77
C SER A 51 5.09 12.44 -3.88
N LYS A 52 6.21 13.08 -3.69
CA LYS A 52 7.51 12.40 -3.82
C LYS A 52 7.68 11.35 -2.75
N SER A 53 7.39 11.70 -1.49
CA SER A 53 7.51 10.77 -0.38
C SER A 53 6.50 9.64 -0.50
N THR A 54 5.31 9.95 -0.99
CA THR A 54 4.29 8.94 -1.25
C THR A 54 4.79 7.90 -2.25
N ASP A 55 5.34 8.36 -3.38
CA ASP A 55 5.85 7.46 -4.40
C ASP A 55 6.98 6.58 -3.87
N GLU A 56 7.86 7.17 -3.07
CA GLU A 56 8.97 6.43 -2.48
C GLU A 56 8.48 5.36 -1.53
N LEU A 57 7.52 5.69 -0.67
CA LEU A 57 7.00 4.72 0.29
C LEU A 57 6.24 3.59 -0.41
N LEU A 58 5.42 3.93 -1.40
CA LEU A 58 4.70 2.91 -2.15
C LEU A 58 5.66 2.00 -2.92
N GLY A 59 6.74 2.57 -3.45
CA GLY A 59 7.79 1.78 -4.09
C GLY A 59 8.45 0.81 -3.12
N LEU A 60 8.70 1.28 -1.91
CA LEU A 60 9.27 0.42 -0.87
C LEU A 60 8.32 -0.73 -0.53
N PHE A 61 7.05 -0.45 -0.36
CA PHE A 61 6.06 -1.50 -0.09
C PHE A 61 6.01 -2.54 -1.21
N ARG A 62 6.09 -2.09 -2.48
CA ARG A 62 6.09 -3.03 -3.60
C ARG A 62 7.30 -3.97 -3.52
N GLU A 63 8.47 -3.42 -3.24
CA GLU A 63 9.67 -4.25 -3.16
C GLU A 63 9.62 -5.23 -2.01
N ILE A 64 9.16 -4.79 -0.85
CA ILE A 64 9.00 -5.66 0.31
C ILE A 64 8.04 -6.80 -0.01
N ASN A 65 6.94 -6.47 -0.65
CA ASN A 65 5.94 -7.48 -1.02
C ASN A 65 6.50 -8.46 -2.04
N GLU A 66 7.25 -7.97 -3.02
CA GLU A 66 7.87 -8.83 -4.03
C GLU A 66 8.89 -9.78 -3.43
N ASN A 67 9.45 -9.40 -2.29
CA ASN A 67 10.38 -10.26 -1.57
C ASN A 67 9.68 -11.21 -0.59
N GLY A 68 8.39 -11.33 -0.69
CA GLY A 68 7.65 -12.34 0.05
C GLY A 68 6.89 -11.86 1.28
N GLN A 69 6.94 -10.56 1.59
CA GLN A 69 6.26 -10.04 2.76
C GLN A 69 4.81 -9.68 2.42
N THR A 70 3.87 -10.18 3.20
CA THR A 70 2.47 -9.81 3.05
C THR A 70 2.23 -8.47 3.73
N ILE A 71 1.55 -7.57 3.03
CA ILE A 71 1.22 -6.25 3.55
C ILE A 71 -0.28 -6.05 3.45
N LEU A 72 -0.90 -5.66 4.54
CA LEU A 72 -2.31 -5.27 4.56
C LEU A 72 -2.35 -3.76 4.79
N MET A 73 -2.86 -3.03 3.80
CA MET A 73 -2.92 -1.58 3.88
C MET A 73 -4.36 -1.13 3.97
N VAL A 74 -4.63 -0.23 4.91
CA VAL A 74 -5.93 0.43 5.00
C VAL A 74 -5.75 1.84 4.49
N THR A 75 -6.53 2.23 3.48
CA THR A 75 -6.35 3.55 2.88
C THR A 75 -7.61 4.04 2.20
N HIS A 76 -7.77 5.36 2.15
CA HIS A 76 -8.79 6.03 1.33
C HIS A 76 -8.17 6.53 0.02
N SER A 77 -6.89 6.32 -0.18
CA SER A 77 -6.19 6.79 -1.37
C SER A 77 -6.28 5.77 -2.50
N VAL A 78 -6.88 6.16 -3.61
CA VAL A 78 -6.94 5.29 -4.79
C VAL A 78 -5.54 5.02 -5.31
N LYS A 79 -4.66 6.02 -5.27
CA LYS A 79 -3.29 5.87 -5.72
C LYS A 79 -2.56 4.81 -4.90
N ALA A 80 -2.70 4.87 -3.57
CA ALA A 80 -2.06 3.88 -2.71
C ALA A 80 -2.63 2.49 -2.98
N ALA A 81 -3.95 2.38 -3.05
CA ALA A 81 -4.61 1.10 -3.27
C ALA A 81 -4.24 0.47 -4.62
N SER A 82 -3.97 1.30 -5.63
CA SER A 82 -3.67 0.79 -6.96
C SER A 82 -2.35 0.02 -7.03
N ASN A 83 -1.55 0.09 -5.98
CA ASN A 83 -0.30 -0.68 -5.90
C ASN A 83 -0.50 -2.09 -5.37
N ALA A 84 -1.69 -2.42 -4.90
CA ALA A 84 -1.96 -3.72 -4.31
C ALA A 84 -2.30 -4.76 -5.37
N GLY A 85 -2.09 -6.01 -5.04
CA GLY A 85 -2.52 -7.12 -5.88
C GLY A 85 -3.99 -7.45 -5.70
N ARG A 86 -4.56 -7.05 -4.56
CA ARG A 86 -5.95 -7.31 -4.25
C ARG A 86 -6.48 -6.14 -3.43
N VAL A 87 -7.64 -5.64 -3.80
CA VAL A 87 -8.28 -4.53 -3.10
C VAL A 87 -9.64 -4.99 -2.60
N LEU A 88 -9.87 -4.81 -1.32
CA LEU A 88 -11.16 -5.12 -0.69
C LEU A 88 -11.87 -3.81 -0.37
N PHE A 89 -13.14 -3.73 -0.75
CA PHE A 89 -13.96 -2.57 -0.45
C PHE A 89 -14.82 -2.90 0.77
N ILE A 90 -14.66 -2.11 1.82
CA ILE A 90 -15.33 -2.36 3.09
C ILE A 90 -16.29 -1.22 3.40
N LYS A 91 -17.48 -1.58 3.81
CA LYS A 91 -18.48 -0.61 4.25
C LYS A 91 -19.25 -1.23 5.41
N ASP A 92 -19.39 -0.47 6.49
CA ASP A 92 -20.12 -0.93 7.68
C ASP A 92 -19.61 -2.27 8.20
N GLY A 93 -18.28 -2.43 8.17
CA GLY A 93 -17.64 -3.62 8.70
C GLY A 93 -17.69 -4.85 7.81
N GLU A 94 -18.21 -4.72 6.60
CA GLU A 94 -18.34 -5.85 5.69
C GLU A 94 -17.61 -5.61 4.37
N VAL A 95 -17.02 -6.68 3.82
CA VAL A 95 -16.44 -6.65 2.49
C VAL A 95 -17.57 -6.85 1.50
N PHE A 96 -17.83 -5.86 0.67
CA PHE A 96 -18.92 -5.94 -0.30
C PHE A 96 -18.44 -6.01 -1.75
N HIS A 97 -17.16 -5.86 -1.99
CA HIS A 97 -16.61 -5.98 -3.33
C HIS A 97 -15.11 -6.18 -3.24
N GLN A 98 -14.53 -6.83 -4.25
CA GLN A 98 -13.09 -6.98 -4.30
C GLN A 98 -12.62 -7.01 -5.75
N ILE A 99 -11.40 -6.52 -5.95
CA ILE A 99 -10.76 -6.47 -7.25
C ILE A 99 -9.39 -7.11 -7.14
N TYR A 100 -9.06 -7.95 -8.11
CA TYR A 100 -7.73 -8.54 -8.22
C TYR A 100 -7.00 -7.87 -9.39
N ARG A 101 -5.72 -7.57 -9.18
CA ARG A 101 -4.91 -6.95 -10.22
C ARG A 101 -4.63 -7.93 -11.36
N GLY A 102 -4.33 -9.16 -11.04
CA GLY A 102 -3.96 -10.16 -12.03
C GLY A 102 -2.76 -9.68 -12.84
N GLN A 103 -2.90 -9.67 -14.15
CA GLN A 103 -1.85 -9.23 -15.06
C GLN A 103 -1.92 -7.72 -15.36
N GLY A 104 -2.81 -7.02 -14.70
CA GLY A 104 -3.02 -5.61 -14.99
C GLY A 104 -1.92 -4.68 -14.48
N THR A 105 -1.88 -3.49 -15.05
CA THR A 105 -0.94 -2.45 -14.61
C THR A 105 -1.53 -1.68 -13.44
N GLY A 106 -0.68 -0.88 -12.79
CA GLY A 106 -1.14 0.01 -11.72
C GLY A 106 -2.18 1.00 -12.22
N GLN A 107 -2.01 1.50 -13.44
CA GLN A 107 -2.97 2.44 -14.02
C GLN A 107 -4.32 1.79 -14.27
N GLN A 108 -4.33 0.55 -14.74
CA GLN A 108 -5.57 -0.19 -14.94
C GLN A 108 -6.25 -0.45 -13.60
N MET A 109 -5.47 -0.78 -12.58
CA MET A 109 -5.99 -0.98 -11.24
C MET A 109 -6.60 0.30 -10.69
N TYR A 110 -5.90 1.42 -10.87
CA TYR A 110 -6.39 2.73 -10.46
C TYR A 110 -7.76 3.02 -11.07
N GLN A 111 -7.90 2.75 -12.37
CA GLN A 111 -9.14 3.00 -13.09
C GLN A 111 -10.27 2.12 -12.55
N LYS A 112 -9.98 0.84 -12.32
CA LYS A 112 -10.99 -0.09 -11.79
C LYS A 112 -11.47 0.35 -10.41
N ILE A 113 -10.55 0.77 -9.56
CA ILE A 113 -10.89 1.23 -8.21
C ILE A 113 -11.74 2.50 -8.29
N SER A 114 -11.33 3.45 -9.13
CA SER A 114 -12.06 4.71 -9.30
C SER A 114 -13.47 4.46 -9.80
N ASP A 115 -13.62 3.60 -10.80
CA ASP A 115 -14.92 3.26 -11.36
C ASP A 115 -15.82 2.61 -10.31
N THR A 116 -15.26 1.72 -9.50
CA THR A 116 -16.01 1.04 -8.47
C THR A 116 -16.49 2.04 -7.41
N LEU A 117 -15.63 2.95 -6.98
CA LEU A 117 -16.02 3.95 -6.00
C LEU A 117 -17.13 4.86 -6.54
N THR A 118 -17.06 5.23 -7.81
CA THR A 118 -18.07 6.04 -8.44
C THR A 118 -19.43 5.31 -8.44
N MET A 119 -19.44 4.04 -8.78
CA MET A 119 -20.65 3.24 -8.78
C MET A 119 -21.24 3.11 -7.37
N LEU A 120 -20.38 2.88 -6.38
CA LEU A 120 -20.83 2.73 -5.01
C LEU A 120 -21.43 4.01 -4.47
N GLN A 121 -20.83 5.15 -4.82
CA GLN A 121 -21.32 6.44 -4.39
C GLN A 121 -22.67 6.73 -5.01
N ALA A 122 -22.83 6.43 -6.30
CA ALA A 122 -24.09 6.59 -6.99
C ALA A 122 -25.17 5.69 -6.38
N GLY A 123 -24.80 4.44 -6.05
CA GLY A 123 -25.73 3.53 -5.38
C GLY A 123 -26.15 4.02 -4.02
N GLY A 124 -25.21 4.63 -3.27
CA GLY A 124 -25.51 5.20 -1.97
C GLY A 124 -26.46 6.37 -2.07
N ASP A 125 -26.32 7.17 -3.11
CA ASP A 125 -27.16 8.34 -3.30
C ASP A 125 -28.61 8.00 -3.60
N ARG A 126 -28.88 6.75 -3.92
CA ARG A 126 -30.25 6.32 -4.22
C ARG A 126 -31.03 5.94 -2.98
N GLN A 127 -30.34 5.93 -1.86
CA GLN A 127 -31.00 5.61 -0.60
C GLN A 127 -31.29 6.89 0.17
#